data_edb466f24cf7dff24330d9d0ed5587dc
#
_entry.id   edb466f24cf7dff24330d9d0ed5587dc
#
_cell.length_a   1.000
_cell.length_b   1.000
_cell.length_c   1.000
_cell.angle_alpha   90.00
_cell.angle_beta   90.00
_cell.angle_gamma   90.00
#
_symmetry.space_group_name_H-M   'P 1'
#
loop_
_entity.id
_entity.type
_entity.pdbx_description
1 polymer ?
#
loop_
_entity_poly.entity_id
_entity_poly.type
_entity_poly.pdbx_seq_one_letter_code
_entity_poly.pdbx_strand_id
1 'polypeptide(L)'
;MGAGTEPAEAQPDAAEGRIYLDYNATTPLAPEVAQAVWDAMRQAWGNPSSSHPAGRKAKELIGSARESLARMVGGRPEDIIFTSGGTEANNMVIQTARRHFCENQARPGDSWGTPHIVTSSVEHDSVRLPLEQLVKESLVEATFVAVSPQSGQAEVDDVLAAIRPTTCLVSIMLANNETGVIMPVMELSQRVRALNQQRAAAGLPRILVHTDAAQMIGKGRVDVQELGVDYLTIVGHKFYGPRIGALYVRGPGTTTPLHPMLFGGGQERNFRPGTENTPMIAGLGQAAELVSKNWEAYEAHMRDVRDYLEARLESCLHTRSGSQPSGFLQAAFGKQRIHLNSHFTGSKRLCNTSNFSILGPGLQGRRVLSRCQMLLASVGAACHSEKGDRPSSILLSCGIPCDVAQNALRLSLGRDTTRADVDLVVQDLVQAVARLDQDQTP
;
A
#
# COMPACT_ATOMS: atom_id res chain seq x y z
N MET A 1 28.23 21.45 -34.49
CA MET A 1 27.62 22.37 -33.52
C MET A 1 26.10 22.32 -33.75
N GLY A 2 25.43 21.52 -33.04
CA GLY A 2 23.97 21.43 -33.05
C GLY A 2 23.50 21.72 -31.63
N ALA A 3 22.83 22.86 -31.47
CA ALA A 3 22.21 23.24 -30.21
C ALA A 3 21.19 22.17 -29.83
N GLY A 4 21.44 21.52 -28.70
CA GLY A 4 20.47 20.63 -28.09
C GLY A 4 19.29 21.50 -27.61
N THR A 5 18.15 21.35 -28.27
CA THR A 5 16.88 21.81 -27.74
C THR A 5 16.61 21.01 -26.48
N GLU A 6 16.58 21.69 -25.34
CA GLU A 6 15.99 21.16 -24.11
C GLU A 6 14.60 20.61 -24.45
N PRO A 7 14.24 19.42 -23.96
CA PRO A 7 12.87 18.96 -24.11
C PRO A 7 11.98 19.96 -23.38
N ALA A 8 11.05 20.55 -24.10
CA ALA A 8 9.98 21.35 -23.52
C ALA A 8 9.40 20.60 -22.33
N GLU A 9 9.21 21.29 -21.22
CA GLU A 9 8.45 20.81 -20.07
C GLU A 9 7.07 20.37 -20.58
N ALA A 10 6.95 19.08 -20.86
CA ALA A 10 5.65 18.46 -21.00
C ALA A 10 5.11 18.42 -19.56
N GLN A 11 4.34 19.44 -19.22
CA GLN A 11 3.43 19.33 -18.10
C GLN A 11 2.58 18.07 -18.37
N PRO A 12 2.40 17.19 -17.37
CA PRO A 12 1.46 16.10 -17.53
C PRO A 12 0.12 16.74 -17.91
N ASP A 13 -0.60 16.08 -18.82
CA ASP A 13 -2.02 16.32 -19.08
C ASP A 13 -2.80 16.08 -17.79
N ALA A 14 -2.57 16.91 -16.80
CA ALA A 14 -3.47 17.12 -15.72
C ALA A 14 -4.68 17.71 -16.41
N ALA A 15 -5.82 17.03 -16.37
CA ALA A 15 -7.08 17.58 -16.78
C ALA A 15 -7.16 18.98 -16.16
N GLU A 16 -6.94 20.01 -16.99
CA GLU A 16 -6.70 21.39 -16.55
C GLU A 16 -7.69 21.77 -15.45
N GLY A 17 -7.19 22.10 -14.26
CA GLY A 17 -7.98 22.50 -13.10
C GLY A 17 -8.55 21.37 -12.22
N ARG A 18 -8.26 20.11 -12.43
CA ARG A 18 -8.71 19.02 -11.56
C ARG A 18 -7.73 18.72 -10.42
N ILE A 19 -8.29 18.31 -9.27
CA ILE A 19 -7.54 18.03 -8.04
C ILE A 19 -7.49 16.52 -7.81
N TYR A 20 -6.28 15.95 -7.80
CA TYR A 20 -6.05 14.53 -7.61
C TYR A 20 -5.94 14.18 -6.13
N LEU A 21 -6.90 13.39 -5.62
CA LEU A 21 -6.93 12.88 -4.25
C LEU A 21 -7.07 11.35 -4.22
N ASP A 22 -6.35 10.65 -5.10
CA ASP A 22 -6.31 9.18 -5.14
C ASP A 22 -4.88 8.62 -4.99
N TYR A 23 -4.09 9.23 -4.11
CA TYR A 23 -2.67 8.88 -3.89
C TYR A 23 -2.46 7.47 -3.33
N ASN A 24 -3.48 6.83 -2.77
CA ASN A 24 -3.40 5.40 -2.39
C ASN A 24 -3.51 4.47 -3.61
N ALA A 25 -4.08 4.91 -4.72
CA ALA A 25 -4.09 4.14 -5.96
C ALA A 25 -2.71 4.17 -6.64
N THR A 26 -2.15 5.36 -6.83
CA THR A 26 -0.81 5.61 -7.36
C THR A 26 -0.41 7.06 -7.07
N THR A 27 0.87 7.35 -7.19
CA THR A 27 1.40 8.72 -7.10
C THR A 27 2.01 9.15 -8.44
N PRO A 28 2.06 10.45 -8.77
CA PRO A 28 2.93 10.93 -9.84
C PRO A 28 4.39 10.63 -9.49
N LEU A 29 5.26 10.59 -10.49
CA LEU A 29 6.71 10.54 -10.27
C LEU A 29 7.18 11.88 -9.69
N ALA A 30 8.05 11.83 -8.66
CA ALA A 30 8.75 13.03 -8.24
C ALA A 30 9.71 13.53 -9.35
N PRO A 31 9.87 14.84 -9.55
CA PRO A 31 10.78 15.37 -10.58
C PRO A 31 12.19 14.81 -10.48
N GLU A 32 12.73 14.70 -9.27
CA GLU A 32 14.08 14.15 -9.01
C GLU A 32 14.16 12.66 -9.37
N VAL A 33 13.05 11.94 -9.19
CA VAL A 33 12.95 10.53 -9.57
C VAL A 33 12.88 10.38 -11.09
N ALA A 34 12.10 11.22 -11.77
CA ALA A 34 12.05 11.24 -13.22
C ALA A 34 13.43 11.54 -13.84
N GLN A 35 14.16 12.50 -13.24
CA GLN A 35 15.53 12.84 -13.66
C GLN A 35 16.49 11.65 -13.45
N ALA A 36 16.42 10.97 -12.30
CA ALA A 36 17.26 9.79 -12.04
C ALA A 36 17.00 8.65 -13.02
N VAL A 37 15.73 8.42 -13.39
CA VAL A 37 15.37 7.43 -14.43
C VAL A 37 15.96 7.83 -15.79
N TRP A 38 15.80 9.09 -16.19
CA TRP A 38 16.32 9.61 -17.46
C TRP A 38 17.84 9.51 -17.55
N ASP A 39 18.54 9.91 -16.51
CA ASP A 39 20.00 9.84 -16.46
C ASP A 39 20.51 8.40 -16.53
N ALA A 40 19.84 7.48 -15.84
CA ALA A 40 20.19 6.07 -15.89
C ALA A 40 19.99 5.47 -17.29
N MET A 41 18.91 5.84 -18.00
CA MET A 41 18.67 5.39 -19.39
C MET A 41 19.78 5.83 -20.33
N ARG A 42 20.32 7.03 -20.15
CA ARG A 42 21.36 7.60 -21.01
C ARG A 42 22.76 7.16 -20.63
N GLN A 43 23.05 7.01 -19.33
CA GLN A 43 24.41 6.91 -18.82
C GLN A 43 24.74 5.52 -18.27
N ALA A 44 23.75 4.71 -17.86
CA ALA A 44 23.92 3.39 -17.24
C ALA A 44 23.13 2.29 -17.99
N TRP A 45 23.12 2.39 -19.31
CA TRP A 45 22.41 1.49 -20.22
C TRP A 45 23.05 0.09 -20.37
N GLY A 46 24.30 -0.08 -19.89
CA GLY A 46 25.02 -1.34 -20.00
C GLY A 46 24.38 -2.48 -19.21
N ASN A 47 24.61 -3.71 -19.64
CA ASN A 47 24.13 -4.89 -18.90
C ASN A 47 24.94 -5.00 -17.59
N PRO A 48 24.29 -5.01 -16.39
CA PRO A 48 24.96 -5.07 -15.10
C PRO A 48 25.83 -6.33 -14.88
N SER A 49 25.54 -7.40 -15.64
CA SER A 49 26.33 -8.64 -15.59
C SER A 49 27.62 -8.58 -16.40
N SER A 50 27.82 -7.55 -17.24
CA SER A 50 29.03 -7.39 -18.06
C SER A 50 30.17 -6.78 -17.27
N SER A 51 31.39 -7.30 -17.48
CA SER A 51 32.60 -6.87 -16.76
C SER A 51 33.24 -5.58 -17.30
N HIS A 52 32.82 -5.08 -18.46
CA HIS A 52 33.34 -3.84 -19.06
C HIS A 52 32.74 -2.57 -18.40
N PRO A 53 33.31 -1.37 -18.63
CA PRO A 53 32.93 -0.15 -17.90
C PRO A 53 31.43 0.19 -17.95
N ALA A 54 30.74 -0.01 -19.08
CA ALA A 54 29.32 0.29 -19.17
C ALA A 54 28.48 -0.63 -18.28
N GLY A 55 28.82 -1.92 -18.19
CA GLY A 55 28.14 -2.86 -17.29
C GLY A 55 28.43 -2.54 -15.81
N ARG A 56 29.69 -2.22 -15.48
CA ARG A 56 30.06 -1.82 -14.11
C ARG A 56 29.29 -0.59 -13.64
N LYS A 57 29.14 0.44 -14.48
CA LYS A 57 28.38 1.65 -14.15
C LYS A 57 26.92 1.33 -13.82
N ALA A 58 26.27 0.45 -14.59
CA ALA A 58 24.91 0.01 -14.30
C ALA A 58 24.83 -0.77 -12.97
N LYS A 59 25.78 -1.66 -12.72
CA LYS A 59 25.87 -2.44 -11.47
C LYS A 59 26.08 -1.55 -10.24
N GLU A 60 26.92 -0.55 -10.33
CA GLU A 60 27.17 0.43 -9.25
C GLU A 60 25.89 1.22 -8.93
N LEU A 61 25.16 1.66 -9.96
CA LEU A 61 23.90 2.37 -9.78
C LEU A 61 22.84 1.51 -9.08
N ILE A 62 22.73 0.23 -9.47
CA ILE A 62 21.86 -0.75 -8.80
C ILE A 62 22.28 -0.93 -7.34
N GLY A 63 23.58 -0.99 -7.07
CA GLY A 63 24.13 -1.08 -5.71
C GLY A 63 23.72 0.10 -4.84
N SER A 64 23.90 1.32 -5.34
CA SER A 64 23.51 2.56 -4.64
C SER A 64 22.00 2.64 -4.38
N ALA A 65 21.18 2.25 -5.37
CA ALA A 65 19.72 2.19 -5.18
C ALA A 65 19.34 1.18 -4.09
N ARG A 66 20.01 0.03 -4.04
CA ARG A 66 19.80 -1.00 -3.02
C ARG A 66 20.13 -0.50 -1.61
N GLU A 67 21.23 0.26 -1.47
CA GLU A 67 21.61 0.91 -0.22
C GLU A 67 20.57 1.93 0.24
N SER A 68 20.02 2.72 -0.69
CA SER A 68 18.97 3.71 -0.39
C SER A 68 17.68 3.05 0.12
N LEU A 69 17.26 1.94 -0.52
CA LEU A 69 16.10 1.18 -0.05
C LEU A 69 16.35 0.55 1.32
N ALA A 70 17.51 -0.05 1.51
CA ALA A 70 17.87 -0.66 2.79
C ALA A 70 17.82 0.37 3.92
N ARG A 71 18.39 1.55 3.71
CA ARG A 71 18.37 2.67 4.67
C ARG A 71 16.94 3.12 4.96
N MET A 72 16.10 3.23 3.93
CA MET A 72 14.70 3.66 4.07
C MET A 72 13.89 2.75 5.00
N VAL A 73 14.16 1.44 4.99
CA VAL A 73 13.42 0.47 5.80
C VAL A 73 14.18 -0.03 7.03
N GLY A 74 15.39 0.49 7.31
CA GLY A 74 16.22 0.06 8.47
C GLY A 74 16.85 -1.33 8.29
N GLY A 75 17.02 -1.80 7.05
CA GLY A 75 17.64 -3.07 6.69
C GLY A 75 19.09 -2.92 6.21
N ARG A 76 19.62 -4.01 5.66
CA ARG A 76 20.95 -4.05 5.03
C ARG A 76 20.79 -4.19 3.51
N PRO A 77 21.75 -3.73 2.69
CA PRO A 77 21.66 -3.84 1.23
C PRO A 77 21.44 -5.28 0.74
N GLU A 78 22.09 -6.26 1.36
CA GLU A 78 21.92 -7.66 1.03
C GLU A 78 20.53 -8.23 1.35
N ASP A 79 19.72 -7.54 2.13
CA ASP A 79 18.36 -7.94 2.47
C ASP A 79 17.34 -7.48 1.41
N ILE A 80 17.75 -6.68 0.42
CA ILE A 80 16.87 -6.15 -0.64
C ILE A 80 16.95 -6.98 -1.91
N ILE A 81 15.80 -7.36 -2.45
CA ILE A 81 15.62 -8.05 -3.75
C ILE A 81 14.71 -7.20 -4.61
N PHE A 82 15.15 -6.77 -5.79
CA PHE A 82 14.31 -6.02 -6.73
C PHE A 82 13.29 -6.95 -7.41
N THR A 83 12.06 -6.45 -7.55
CA THR A 83 10.94 -7.13 -8.20
C THR A 83 10.24 -6.18 -9.17
N SER A 84 9.35 -6.70 -10.03
CA SER A 84 8.55 -5.85 -10.93
C SER A 84 7.53 -4.99 -10.21
N GLY A 85 7.19 -5.32 -8.96
CA GLY A 85 6.19 -4.62 -8.17
C GLY A 85 5.73 -5.43 -6.96
N GLY A 86 4.75 -4.90 -6.21
CA GLY A 86 4.22 -5.54 -5.00
C GLY A 86 3.57 -6.89 -5.28
N THR A 87 2.90 -7.05 -6.41
CA THR A 87 2.28 -8.33 -6.78
C THR A 87 3.30 -9.45 -6.90
N GLU A 88 4.43 -9.20 -7.57
CA GLU A 88 5.52 -10.18 -7.65
C GLU A 88 6.11 -10.46 -6.26
N ALA A 89 6.37 -9.43 -5.47
CA ALA A 89 6.94 -9.58 -4.12
C ALA A 89 6.05 -10.42 -3.20
N ASN A 90 4.74 -10.14 -3.15
CA ASN A 90 3.78 -10.88 -2.34
C ASN A 90 3.66 -12.35 -2.80
N ASN A 91 3.56 -12.60 -4.11
CA ASN A 91 3.55 -13.96 -4.65
C ASN A 91 4.84 -14.72 -4.31
N MET A 92 5.99 -14.06 -4.41
CA MET A 92 7.29 -14.66 -4.11
C MET A 92 7.37 -15.14 -2.66
N VAL A 93 6.84 -14.37 -1.70
CA VAL A 93 6.76 -14.76 -0.29
C VAL A 93 5.87 -15.98 -0.10
N ILE A 94 4.65 -15.94 -0.64
CA ILE A 94 3.66 -17.02 -0.52
C ILE A 94 4.21 -18.34 -1.09
N GLN A 95 4.76 -18.29 -2.30
CA GLN A 95 5.35 -19.46 -2.96
C GLN A 95 6.60 -19.96 -2.22
N THR A 96 7.42 -19.06 -1.69
CA THR A 96 8.59 -19.41 -0.87
C THR A 96 8.16 -20.16 0.38
N ALA A 97 7.19 -19.63 1.14
CA ALA A 97 6.74 -20.25 2.39
C ALA A 97 6.18 -21.66 2.15
N ARG A 98 5.32 -21.81 1.12
CA ARG A 98 4.79 -23.11 0.71
C ARG A 98 5.89 -24.08 0.34
N ARG A 99 6.80 -23.68 -0.56
CA ARG A 99 7.89 -24.53 -1.04
C ARG A 99 8.83 -24.94 0.08
N HIS A 100 9.23 -23.97 0.90
CA HIS A 100 10.12 -24.23 2.05
C HIS A 100 9.50 -25.22 3.05
N PHE A 101 8.19 -25.09 3.33
CA PHE A 101 7.48 -26.06 4.17
C PHE A 101 7.52 -27.45 3.56
N CYS A 102 7.19 -27.62 2.27
CA CYS A 102 7.19 -28.91 1.61
C CYS A 102 8.60 -29.55 1.53
N GLU A 103 9.65 -28.77 1.28
CA GLU A 103 11.01 -29.27 1.21
C GLU A 103 11.54 -29.74 2.57
N ASN A 104 11.10 -29.13 3.68
CA ASN A 104 11.52 -29.51 5.03
C ASN A 104 10.72 -30.69 5.63
N GLN A 105 9.62 -31.12 5.00
CA GLN A 105 8.89 -32.34 5.39
C GLN A 105 9.63 -33.64 5.09
N ALA A 106 10.76 -33.60 4.38
CA ALA A 106 11.39 -34.76 3.76
C ALA A 106 12.19 -35.65 4.73
N ARG A 107 11.70 -35.93 5.93
CA ARG A 107 12.13 -37.16 6.66
C ARG A 107 11.19 -38.28 6.23
N PRO A 108 11.68 -39.44 5.77
CA PRO A 108 10.85 -40.59 5.45
C PRO A 108 10.03 -40.98 6.69
N GLY A 109 8.72 -40.79 6.65
CA GLY A 109 7.81 -41.16 7.73
C GLY A 109 7.02 -40.00 8.35
N ASP A 110 7.45 -38.75 8.24
CA ASP A 110 6.77 -37.58 8.83
C ASP A 110 6.05 -36.78 7.74
N SER A 111 4.75 -36.96 7.59
CA SER A 111 3.90 -36.06 6.81
C SER A 111 3.31 -34.99 7.74
N TRP A 112 3.80 -33.76 7.66
CA TRP A 112 3.18 -32.66 8.41
C TRP A 112 1.81 -32.23 7.83
N GLY A 113 1.44 -32.77 6.66
CA GLY A 113 0.20 -32.43 5.96
C GLY A 113 0.37 -31.21 5.05
N THR A 114 -0.74 -30.59 4.72
CA THR A 114 -0.81 -29.41 3.82
C THR A 114 -0.30 -28.17 4.55
N PRO A 115 0.60 -27.35 3.92
CA PRO A 115 1.05 -26.08 4.50
C PRO A 115 -0.12 -25.15 4.76
N HIS A 116 -0.11 -24.49 5.91
CA HIS A 116 -1.15 -23.55 6.30
C HIS A 116 -0.60 -22.11 6.37
N ILE A 117 -1.37 -21.15 5.88
CA ILE A 117 -1.05 -19.72 5.87
C ILE A 117 -2.17 -18.96 6.57
N VAL A 118 -1.79 -18.05 7.48
CA VAL A 118 -2.70 -17.13 8.15
C VAL A 118 -2.55 -15.74 7.55
N THR A 119 -3.67 -15.10 7.22
CA THR A 119 -3.72 -13.75 6.67
C THR A 119 -4.97 -13.03 7.15
N SER A 120 -5.14 -11.72 6.85
CA SER A 120 -6.35 -11.00 7.22
C SER A 120 -7.41 -11.02 6.10
N SER A 121 -8.66 -10.77 6.47
CA SER A 121 -9.78 -10.65 5.52
C SER A 121 -9.75 -9.36 4.69
N VAL A 122 -8.80 -8.44 4.97
CA VAL A 122 -8.71 -7.11 4.35
C VAL A 122 -7.44 -6.91 3.53
N GLU A 123 -6.72 -8.00 3.22
CA GLU A 123 -5.51 -7.94 2.40
C GLU A 123 -5.77 -7.48 0.96
N HIS A 124 -4.74 -6.91 0.37
CA HIS A 124 -4.74 -6.59 -1.06
C HIS A 124 -4.89 -7.86 -1.91
N ASP A 125 -5.51 -7.75 -3.09
CA ASP A 125 -5.72 -8.86 -4.02
C ASP A 125 -4.45 -9.62 -4.39
N SER A 126 -3.28 -8.98 -4.36
CA SER A 126 -1.99 -9.64 -4.59
C SER A 126 -1.55 -10.62 -3.50
N VAL A 127 -2.22 -10.60 -2.34
CA VAL A 127 -2.07 -11.61 -1.26
C VAL A 127 -3.29 -12.54 -1.26
N ARG A 128 -4.50 -11.99 -1.31
CA ARG A 128 -5.75 -12.74 -1.22
C ARG A 128 -5.93 -13.73 -2.37
N LEU A 129 -5.85 -13.25 -3.63
CA LEU A 129 -6.12 -14.09 -4.80
C LEU A 129 -5.11 -15.24 -5.01
N PRO A 130 -3.79 -15.04 -4.83
CA PRO A 130 -2.85 -16.16 -4.86
C PRO A 130 -3.15 -17.23 -3.81
N LEU A 131 -3.56 -16.84 -2.59
CA LEU A 131 -3.95 -17.79 -1.54
C LEU A 131 -5.23 -18.54 -1.91
N GLU A 132 -6.27 -17.84 -2.36
CA GLU A 132 -7.52 -18.46 -2.83
C GLU A 132 -7.24 -19.48 -3.97
N GLN A 133 -6.34 -19.13 -4.91
CA GLN A 133 -5.97 -20.05 -6.00
C GLN A 133 -5.25 -21.30 -5.47
N LEU A 134 -4.27 -21.13 -4.56
CA LEU A 134 -3.55 -22.26 -3.96
C LEU A 134 -4.45 -23.16 -3.11
N VAL A 135 -5.44 -22.57 -2.42
CA VAL A 135 -6.46 -23.34 -1.69
C VAL A 135 -7.34 -24.15 -2.66
N LYS A 136 -7.79 -23.54 -3.75
CA LYS A 136 -8.56 -24.22 -4.80
C LYS A 136 -7.80 -25.39 -5.41
N GLU A 137 -6.49 -25.26 -5.55
CA GLU A 137 -5.60 -26.32 -6.06
C GLU A 137 -5.22 -27.35 -4.98
N SER A 138 -5.69 -27.20 -3.73
CA SER A 138 -5.33 -28.06 -2.58
C SER A 138 -3.83 -28.08 -2.27
N LEU A 139 -3.11 -27.03 -2.64
CA LEU A 139 -1.68 -26.87 -2.38
C LEU A 139 -1.35 -26.18 -1.06
N VAL A 140 -2.33 -25.45 -0.51
CA VAL A 140 -2.24 -24.70 0.75
C VAL A 140 -3.60 -24.72 1.44
N GLU A 141 -3.61 -24.73 2.77
CA GLU A 141 -4.76 -24.28 3.57
C GLU A 141 -4.54 -22.82 3.96
N ALA A 142 -5.60 -22.01 4.00
CA ALA A 142 -5.51 -20.61 4.41
C ALA A 142 -6.61 -20.24 5.41
N THR A 143 -6.25 -19.45 6.44
CA THR A 143 -7.21 -18.81 7.32
C THR A 143 -7.15 -17.30 7.11
N PHE A 144 -8.28 -16.73 6.70
CA PHE A 144 -8.49 -15.29 6.56
C PHE A 144 -9.12 -14.77 7.86
N VAL A 145 -8.30 -14.25 8.75
CA VAL A 145 -8.74 -13.73 10.05
C VAL A 145 -9.57 -12.47 9.83
N ALA A 146 -10.77 -12.46 10.40
CA ALA A 146 -11.63 -11.27 10.36
C ALA A 146 -10.99 -10.11 11.14
N VAL A 147 -11.18 -8.89 10.65
CA VAL A 147 -10.81 -7.70 11.42
C VAL A 147 -11.90 -7.36 12.43
N SER A 148 -11.51 -6.79 13.56
CA SER A 148 -12.41 -6.33 14.60
C SER A 148 -13.23 -5.14 14.09
N PRO A 149 -14.58 -5.15 14.18
CA PRO A 149 -15.39 -3.98 13.86
C PRO A 149 -15.12 -2.77 14.77
N GLN A 150 -14.53 -3.00 15.94
CA GLN A 150 -14.21 -1.95 16.90
C GLN A 150 -12.92 -1.21 16.54
N SER A 151 -11.87 -1.96 16.19
CA SER A 151 -10.53 -1.43 15.89
C SER A 151 -10.20 -1.35 14.40
N GLY A 152 -10.93 -2.07 13.55
CA GLY A 152 -10.58 -2.25 12.12
C GLY A 152 -9.30 -3.06 11.90
N GLN A 153 -8.71 -3.63 12.96
CA GLN A 153 -7.46 -4.40 12.92
C GLN A 153 -7.71 -5.90 12.91
N ALA A 154 -6.80 -6.65 12.30
CA ALA A 154 -6.62 -8.06 12.61
C ALA A 154 -5.96 -8.16 14.00
N GLU A 155 -6.77 -8.47 15.01
CA GLU A 155 -6.30 -8.53 16.40
C GLU A 155 -5.24 -9.62 16.55
N VAL A 156 -4.20 -9.32 17.33
CA VAL A 156 -3.05 -10.24 17.48
C VAL A 156 -3.50 -11.59 18.06
N ASP A 157 -4.40 -11.59 19.04
CA ASP A 157 -4.90 -12.82 19.67
C ASP A 157 -5.70 -13.67 18.68
N ASP A 158 -6.50 -13.08 17.80
CA ASP A 158 -7.25 -13.79 16.77
C ASP A 158 -6.33 -14.41 15.71
N VAL A 159 -5.28 -13.67 15.31
CA VAL A 159 -4.26 -14.19 14.38
C VAL A 159 -3.53 -15.38 15.02
N LEU A 160 -3.14 -15.29 16.30
CA LEU A 160 -2.46 -16.37 17.01
C LEU A 160 -3.37 -17.58 17.24
N ALA A 161 -4.65 -17.37 17.52
CA ALA A 161 -5.65 -18.44 17.65
C ALA A 161 -5.87 -19.23 16.34
N ALA A 162 -5.62 -18.60 15.19
CA ALA A 162 -5.70 -19.24 13.88
C ALA A 162 -4.48 -20.13 13.55
N ILE A 163 -3.40 -20.07 14.34
CA ILE A 163 -2.17 -20.82 14.09
C ILE A 163 -2.38 -22.31 14.36
N ARG A 164 -1.93 -23.15 13.43
CA ARG A 164 -1.98 -24.62 13.46
C ARG A 164 -0.56 -25.22 13.48
N PRO A 165 -0.39 -26.51 13.77
CA PRO A 165 0.90 -27.19 13.63
C PRO A 165 1.53 -27.01 12.23
N THR A 166 0.71 -27.01 11.16
CA THR A 166 1.14 -26.86 9.78
C THR A 166 1.31 -25.41 9.33
N THR A 167 1.09 -24.40 10.18
CA THR A 167 1.26 -23.00 9.81
C THR A 167 2.72 -22.68 9.51
N CYS A 168 2.98 -22.16 8.31
CA CYS A 168 4.32 -21.81 7.82
C CYS A 168 4.50 -20.30 7.56
N LEU A 169 3.41 -19.56 7.41
CA LEU A 169 3.43 -18.11 7.13
C LEU A 169 2.28 -17.41 7.85
N VAL A 170 2.57 -16.25 8.42
CA VAL A 170 1.60 -15.22 8.79
C VAL A 170 1.88 -13.99 7.93
N SER A 171 0.89 -13.56 7.13
CA SER A 171 1.00 -12.43 6.22
C SER A 171 -0.08 -11.41 6.53
N ILE A 172 0.30 -10.28 7.14
CA ILE A 172 -0.62 -9.19 7.51
C ILE A 172 -0.08 -7.88 6.95
N MET A 173 -0.88 -7.15 6.18
CA MET A 173 -0.50 -5.84 5.65
C MET A 173 -0.15 -4.86 6.78
N LEU A 174 0.77 -3.93 6.51
CA LEU A 174 1.16 -2.95 7.54
C LEU A 174 0.11 -1.85 7.72
N ALA A 175 -0.53 -1.45 6.62
CA ALA A 175 -1.64 -0.49 6.66
C ALA A 175 -2.63 -0.77 5.54
N ASN A 176 -3.92 -0.64 5.85
CA ASN A 176 -4.99 -0.91 4.89
C ASN A 176 -5.12 0.24 3.86
N ASN A 177 -5.26 -0.12 2.60
CA ASN A 177 -5.32 0.83 1.47
C ASN A 177 -6.68 1.56 1.33
N GLU A 178 -7.72 1.10 2.00
CA GLU A 178 -9.05 1.71 1.96
C GLU A 178 -9.38 2.50 3.23
N THR A 179 -9.25 1.87 4.40
CA THR A 179 -9.54 2.50 5.68
C THR A 179 -8.36 3.31 6.23
N GLY A 180 -7.14 2.98 5.80
CA GLY A 180 -5.92 3.55 6.36
C GLY A 180 -5.49 2.96 7.70
N VAL A 181 -6.25 2.04 8.29
CA VAL A 181 -5.92 1.43 9.58
C VAL A 181 -4.55 0.77 9.54
N ILE A 182 -3.72 1.05 10.55
CA ILE A 182 -2.39 0.46 10.73
C ILE A 182 -2.55 -0.80 11.58
N MET A 183 -2.03 -1.93 11.07
CA MET A 183 -2.13 -3.23 11.75
C MET A 183 -1.04 -3.41 12.81
N PRO A 184 -1.26 -4.21 13.85
CA PRO A 184 -0.34 -4.40 14.98
C PRO A 184 0.81 -5.36 14.64
N VAL A 185 1.50 -5.16 13.50
CA VAL A 185 2.51 -6.08 12.94
C VAL A 185 3.69 -6.27 13.88
N MET A 186 4.12 -5.22 14.58
CA MET A 186 5.25 -5.31 15.52
C MET A 186 4.94 -6.26 16.67
N GLU A 187 3.80 -6.11 17.32
CA GLU A 187 3.36 -6.99 18.41
C GLU A 187 3.17 -8.42 17.92
N LEU A 188 2.51 -8.57 16.76
CA LEU A 188 2.31 -9.88 16.13
C LEU A 188 3.64 -10.59 15.88
N SER A 189 4.63 -9.91 15.31
CA SER A 189 5.96 -10.49 15.06
C SER A 189 6.67 -10.91 16.33
N GLN A 190 6.57 -10.13 17.38
CA GLN A 190 7.15 -10.47 18.70
C GLN A 190 6.52 -11.74 19.28
N ARG A 191 5.18 -11.82 19.23
CA ARG A 191 4.42 -12.96 19.72
C ARG A 191 4.68 -14.23 18.90
N VAL A 192 4.73 -14.13 17.57
CA VAL A 192 5.08 -15.25 16.68
C VAL A 192 6.52 -15.71 16.92
N ARG A 193 7.45 -14.78 17.18
CA ARG A 193 8.84 -15.15 17.52
C ARG A 193 8.91 -15.96 18.82
N ALA A 194 8.19 -15.55 19.86
CA ALA A 194 8.10 -16.31 21.11
C ALA A 194 7.47 -17.69 20.91
N LEU A 195 6.42 -17.76 20.11
CA LEU A 195 5.77 -19.02 19.75
C LEU A 195 6.73 -19.95 18.96
N ASN A 196 7.55 -19.41 18.06
CA ASN A 196 8.53 -20.17 17.29
C ASN A 196 9.58 -20.86 18.17
N GLN A 197 9.94 -20.31 19.34
CA GLN A 197 10.82 -20.98 20.29
C GLN A 197 10.18 -22.27 20.87
N GLN A 198 8.88 -22.18 21.20
CA GLN A 198 8.12 -23.35 21.68
C GLN A 198 7.92 -24.39 20.57
N ARG A 199 7.63 -23.93 19.33
CA ARG A 199 7.47 -24.78 18.15
C ARG A 199 8.74 -25.55 17.82
N ALA A 200 9.90 -24.91 17.91
CA ALA A 200 11.19 -25.54 17.69
C ALA A 200 11.43 -26.71 18.69
N ALA A 201 11.10 -26.53 19.97
CA ALA A 201 11.16 -27.56 20.97
C ALA A 201 10.21 -28.75 20.72
N ALA A 202 9.07 -28.47 20.03
CA ALA A 202 8.09 -29.47 19.63
C ALA A 202 8.36 -30.10 18.26
N GLY A 203 9.45 -29.74 17.58
CA GLY A 203 9.76 -30.23 16.22
C GLY A 203 8.84 -29.72 15.12
N LEU A 204 8.09 -28.64 15.39
CA LEU A 204 7.16 -28.03 14.43
C LEU A 204 7.88 -27.01 13.51
N PRO A 205 7.37 -26.77 12.30
CA PRO A 205 7.95 -25.80 11.38
C PRO A 205 7.92 -24.40 11.94
N ARG A 206 8.97 -23.61 11.65
CA ARG A 206 9.01 -22.18 11.96
C ARG A 206 7.95 -21.45 11.15
N ILE A 207 7.22 -20.54 11.80
CA ILE A 207 6.32 -19.61 11.16
C ILE A 207 7.11 -18.40 10.70
N LEU A 208 7.03 -18.08 9.41
CA LEU A 208 7.58 -16.88 8.80
C LEU A 208 6.58 -15.73 8.93
N VAL A 209 7.07 -14.50 9.05
CA VAL A 209 6.20 -13.30 9.16
C VAL A 209 6.47 -12.37 7.99
N HIS A 210 5.40 -12.05 7.26
CA HIS A 210 5.40 -11.12 6.14
C HIS A 210 4.47 -9.94 6.40
N THR A 211 4.86 -8.77 5.93
CA THR A 211 4.00 -7.59 5.86
C THR A 211 4.07 -6.91 4.51
N ASP A 212 2.90 -6.59 3.93
CA ASP A 212 2.80 -5.70 2.78
C ASP A 212 2.82 -4.25 3.28
N ALA A 213 3.94 -3.53 3.04
CA ALA A 213 4.14 -2.16 3.47
C ALA A 213 3.81 -1.12 2.39
N ALA A 214 3.16 -1.52 1.29
CA ALA A 214 2.90 -0.66 0.13
C ALA A 214 2.25 0.68 0.51
N GLN A 215 1.35 0.69 1.47
CA GLN A 215 0.64 1.91 1.87
C GLN A 215 1.36 2.72 2.95
N MET A 216 2.28 2.12 3.71
CA MET A 216 2.93 2.81 4.83
C MET A 216 4.18 3.60 4.41
N ILE A 217 4.96 3.06 3.45
CA ILE A 217 6.20 3.71 3.00
C ILE A 217 5.90 5.09 2.42
N GLY A 218 6.62 6.10 2.90
CA GLY A 218 6.45 7.50 2.53
C GLY A 218 5.30 8.24 3.24
N LYS A 219 4.55 7.54 4.11
CA LYS A 219 3.43 8.09 4.89
C LYS A 219 3.61 7.93 6.39
N GLY A 220 4.67 7.27 6.81
CA GLY A 220 5.06 7.08 8.19
C GLY A 220 6.36 6.27 8.25
N ARG A 221 6.89 6.11 9.47
CA ARG A 221 8.13 5.37 9.69
C ARG A 221 7.93 3.87 9.44
N VAL A 222 8.87 3.29 8.70
CA VAL A 222 8.98 1.84 8.50
C VAL A 222 10.39 1.43 8.89
N ASP A 223 10.52 0.56 9.90
CA ASP A 223 11.79 0.03 10.36
C ASP A 223 11.67 -1.48 10.61
N VAL A 224 12.34 -2.27 9.80
CA VAL A 224 12.27 -3.75 9.84
C VAL A 224 12.87 -4.32 11.11
N GLN A 225 13.74 -3.59 11.81
CA GLN A 225 14.28 -4.04 13.10
C GLN A 225 13.22 -3.94 14.19
N GLU A 226 12.44 -2.85 14.20
CA GLU A 226 11.31 -2.67 15.11
C GLU A 226 10.14 -3.60 14.77
N LEU A 227 9.77 -3.68 13.48
CA LEU A 227 8.69 -4.55 13.02
C LEU A 227 8.99 -6.03 13.26
N GLY A 228 10.23 -6.44 13.19
CA GLY A 228 10.64 -7.82 13.48
C GLY A 228 10.23 -8.86 12.43
N VAL A 229 9.77 -8.45 11.25
CA VAL A 229 9.31 -9.34 10.19
C VAL A 229 10.43 -10.04 9.43
N ASP A 230 10.13 -11.16 8.80
CA ASP A 230 11.06 -11.87 7.91
C ASP A 230 11.04 -11.29 6.49
N TYR A 231 9.86 -10.83 6.04
CA TYR A 231 9.66 -10.21 4.71
C TYR A 231 8.88 -8.92 4.82
N LEU A 232 9.22 -7.96 3.94
CA LEU A 232 8.45 -6.73 3.79
C LEU A 232 8.39 -6.31 2.32
N THR A 233 7.18 -6.11 1.81
CA THR A 233 6.93 -5.70 0.43
C THR A 233 7.03 -4.18 0.26
N ILE A 234 7.80 -3.74 -0.76
CA ILE A 234 8.03 -2.34 -1.13
C ILE A 234 7.45 -2.10 -2.52
N VAL A 235 6.66 -1.02 -2.69
CA VAL A 235 5.97 -0.70 -3.95
C VAL A 235 6.23 0.74 -4.36
N GLY A 236 7.09 0.96 -5.36
CA GLY A 236 7.60 2.28 -5.71
C GLY A 236 6.57 3.33 -6.06
N HIS A 237 5.56 2.98 -6.87
CA HIS A 237 4.53 3.92 -7.31
C HIS A 237 3.54 4.38 -6.22
N LYS A 238 3.72 3.96 -4.98
CA LYS A 238 2.94 4.40 -3.82
C LYS A 238 3.63 5.53 -3.03
N PHE A 239 4.91 5.79 -3.33
CA PHE A 239 5.71 6.85 -2.69
C PHE A 239 6.53 7.67 -3.70
N TYR A 240 5.88 8.09 -4.78
CA TYR A 240 6.42 8.95 -5.83
C TYR A 240 7.59 8.33 -6.60
N GLY A 241 7.72 7.01 -6.54
CA GLY A 241 8.67 6.21 -7.31
C GLY A 241 8.05 5.63 -8.59
N PRO A 242 8.86 4.97 -9.42
CA PRO A 242 8.41 4.31 -10.64
C PRO A 242 7.64 3.02 -10.33
N ARG A 243 6.97 2.44 -11.37
CA ARG A 243 6.28 1.15 -11.29
C ARG A 243 7.27 0.00 -11.27
N ILE A 244 7.95 -0.13 -10.16
CA ILE A 244 8.83 -1.23 -9.79
C ILE A 244 8.68 -1.47 -8.30
N GLY A 245 9.12 -2.60 -7.78
CA GLY A 245 9.09 -2.92 -6.37
C GLY A 245 10.37 -3.56 -5.88
N ALA A 246 10.37 -3.86 -4.60
CA ALA A 246 11.39 -4.66 -3.96
C ALA A 246 10.78 -5.50 -2.83
N LEU A 247 11.47 -6.56 -2.46
CA LEU A 247 11.19 -7.37 -1.29
C LEU A 247 12.38 -7.23 -0.33
N TYR A 248 12.12 -6.77 0.88
CA TYR A 248 13.05 -6.97 1.98
C TYR A 248 12.91 -8.39 2.49
N VAL A 249 14.05 -9.07 2.67
CA VAL A 249 14.15 -10.42 3.23
C VAL A 249 15.25 -10.42 4.27
N ARG A 250 14.96 -10.79 5.49
CA ARG A 250 15.96 -10.85 6.57
C ARG A 250 16.99 -11.96 6.33
N GLY A 251 18.18 -11.62 5.84
CA GLY A 251 19.24 -12.59 5.52
C GLY A 251 18.78 -13.66 4.54
N PRO A 252 18.52 -13.28 3.27
CA PRO A 252 17.91 -14.16 2.27
C PRO A 252 18.76 -15.42 2.02
N GLY A 253 18.09 -16.56 2.03
CA GLY A 253 18.72 -17.88 1.81
C GLY A 253 19.56 -18.41 2.99
N THR A 254 19.76 -17.62 4.04
CA THR A 254 20.51 -18.02 5.24
C THR A 254 19.61 -18.02 6.49
N THR A 255 19.15 -16.86 6.91
CA THR A 255 18.26 -16.71 8.07
C THR A 255 16.80 -16.93 7.71
N THR A 256 16.40 -16.43 6.55
CA THR A 256 15.04 -16.51 6.01
C THR A 256 15.09 -17.18 4.63
N PRO A 257 14.29 -18.22 4.39
CA PRO A 257 14.26 -18.87 3.09
C PRO A 257 13.78 -17.88 2.01
N LEU A 258 14.33 -18.05 0.81
CA LEU A 258 13.85 -17.37 -0.38
C LEU A 258 14.07 -18.28 -1.59
N HIS A 259 12.99 -18.58 -2.30
CA HIS A 259 13.01 -19.43 -3.48
C HIS A 259 12.60 -18.61 -4.72
N PRO A 260 13.31 -18.77 -5.84
CA PRO A 260 12.93 -18.09 -7.08
C PRO A 260 11.60 -18.61 -7.60
N MET A 261 10.77 -17.69 -8.12
CA MET A 261 9.58 -18.03 -8.91
C MET A 261 9.90 -18.16 -10.41
N LEU A 262 10.91 -17.43 -10.87
CA LEU A 262 11.41 -17.43 -12.24
C LEU A 262 12.77 -18.13 -12.27
N PHE A 263 13.09 -18.78 -13.39
CA PHE A 263 14.38 -19.43 -13.61
C PHE A 263 15.07 -18.81 -14.80
N GLY A 264 16.38 -18.53 -14.67
CA GLY A 264 17.17 -17.85 -15.71
C GLY A 264 18.61 -17.65 -15.27
N GLY A 265 19.20 -16.49 -15.54
CA GLY A 265 20.56 -16.16 -15.13
C GLY A 265 20.70 -15.89 -13.64
N GLY A 266 21.92 -15.47 -13.21
CA GLY A 266 22.27 -15.31 -11.81
C GLY A 266 21.88 -13.97 -11.16
N GLN A 267 21.02 -13.17 -11.80
CA GLN A 267 20.64 -11.85 -11.30
C GLN A 267 19.98 -11.95 -9.93
N GLU A 268 20.08 -10.88 -9.15
CA GLU A 268 19.59 -10.84 -7.77
C GLU A 268 20.02 -12.08 -6.95
N ARG A 269 21.25 -12.54 -7.15
CA ARG A 269 21.84 -13.69 -6.44
C ARG A 269 21.05 -14.99 -6.64
N ASN A 270 20.50 -15.20 -7.82
CA ASN A 270 19.60 -16.29 -8.20
C ASN A 270 18.19 -16.26 -7.58
N PHE A 271 17.87 -15.27 -6.75
CA PHE A 271 16.53 -15.17 -6.16
C PHE A 271 15.51 -14.57 -7.13
N ARG A 272 15.95 -13.69 -8.04
CA ARG A 272 15.08 -13.08 -9.04
C ARG A 272 15.85 -12.90 -10.37
N PRO A 273 15.93 -13.95 -11.20
CA PRO A 273 16.57 -13.90 -12.52
C PRO A 273 15.88 -12.93 -13.48
N GLY A 274 16.62 -12.53 -14.51
CA GLY A 274 16.22 -11.56 -15.53
C GLY A 274 17.06 -10.29 -15.44
N THR A 275 17.53 -9.78 -16.58
CA THR A 275 18.35 -8.56 -16.62
C THR A 275 17.64 -7.43 -15.88
N GLU A 276 18.35 -6.80 -14.97
CA GLU A 276 17.80 -5.81 -14.07
C GLU A 276 17.35 -4.54 -14.82
N ASN A 277 16.20 -4.01 -14.44
CA ASN A 277 15.69 -2.76 -14.98
C ASN A 277 16.42 -1.55 -14.33
N THR A 278 17.66 -1.33 -14.74
CA THR A 278 18.56 -0.31 -14.17
C THR A 278 17.90 1.06 -14.05
N PRO A 279 17.20 1.63 -15.07
CA PRO A 279 16.59 2.93 -14.94
C PRO A 279 15.51 3.01 -13.86
N MET A 280 14.62 2.01 -13.81
CA MET A 280 13.54 2.01 -12.81
C MET A 280 14.10 1.73 -11.41
N ILE A 281 15.15 0.92 -11.27
CA ILE A 281 15.87 0.71 -10.01
C ILE A 281 16.50 2.00 -9.52
N ALA A 282 17.15 2.78 -10.41
CA ALA A 282 17.70 4.08 -10.08
C ALA A 282 16.62 5.05 -9.55
N GLY A 283 15.50 5.13 -10.26
CA GLY A 283 14.35 5.94 -9.82
C GLY A 283 13.79 5.49 -8.47
N LEU A 284 13.70 4.18 -8.22
CA LEU A 284 13.24 3.65 -6.93
C LEU A 284 14.22 4.01 -5.80
N GLY A 285 15.54 3.95 -6.05
CA GLY A 285 16.57 4.39 -5.12
C GLY A 285 16.45 5.87 -4.78
N GLN A 286 16.21 6.73 -5.78
CA GLN A 286 16.01 8.16 -5.59
C GLN A 286 14.74 8.45 -4.77
N ALA A 287 13.64 7.74 -5.04
CA ALA A 287 12.41 7.86 -4.25
C ALA A 287 12.64 7.45 -2.78
N ALA A 288 13.41 6.38 -2.55
CA ALA A 288 13.78 5.95 -1.20
C ALA A 288 14.62 6.99 -0.45
N GLU A 289 15.52 7.69 -1.13
CA GLU A 289 16.27 8.79 -0.52
C GLU A 289 15.38 9.97 -0.12
N LEU A 290 14.42 10.34 -0.98
CA LEU A 290 13.47 11.41 -0.67
C LEU A 290 12.63 11.05 0.57
N VAL A 291 12.16 9.81 0.66
CA VAL A 291 11.45 9.32 1.84
C VAL A 291 12.33 9.37 3.07
N SER A 292 13.56 8.81 3.01
CA SER A 292 14.47 8.75 4.15
C SER A 292 14.79 10.13 4.74
N LYS A 293 14.84 11.15 3.89
CA LYS A 293 15.17 12.53 4.29
C LYS A 293 13.96 13.31 4.82
N ASN A 294 12.74 12.99 4.39
CA ASN A 294 11.59 13.90 4.54
C ASN A 294 10.33 13.24 5.11
N TRP A 295 10.34 11.96 5.46
CA TRP A 295 9.11 11.24 5.84
C TRP A 295 8.35 11.90 6.99
N GLU A 296 9.03 12.48 7.99
CA GLU A 296 8.39 13.17 9.12
C GLU A 296 7.62 14.42 8.65
N ALA A 297 8.24 15.23 7.78
CA ALA A 297 7.59 16.41 7.22
C ALA A 297 6.40 16.02 6.31
N TYR A 298 6.56 14.97 5.49
CA TYR A 298 5.48 14.46 4.65
C TYR A 298 4.31 13.94 5.48
N GLU A 299 4.60 13.17 6.54
CA GLU A 299 3.58 12.64 7.44
C GLU A 299 2.83 13.78 8.15
N ALA A 300 3.55 14.75 8.70
CA ALA A 300 2.95 15.88 9.42
C ALA A 300 2.05 16.71 8.50
N HIS A 301 2.53 17.04 7.30
CA HIS A 301 1.77 17.81 6.32
C HIS A 301 0.50 17.06 5.87
N MET A 302 0.62 15.82 5.44
CA MET A 302 -0.52 15.05 4.97
C MET A 302 -1.56 14.83 6.09
N ARG A 303 -1.11 14.68 7.34
CA ARG A 303 -2.00 14.58 8.50
C ARG A 303 -2.78 15.87 8.71
N ASP A 304 -2.10 17.02 8.70
CA ASP A 304 -2.73 18.33 8.86
C ASP A 304 -3.81 18.58 7.79
N VAL A 305 -3.49 18.30 6.51
CA VAL A 305 -4.43 18.52 5.42
C VAL A 305 -5.57 17.51 5.45
N ARG A 306 -5.33 16.24 5.83
CA ARG A 306 -6.38 15.23 6.01
C ARG A 306 -7.32 15.60 7.15
N ASP A 307 -6.80 16.03 8.30
CA ASP A 307 -7.62 16.44 9.44
C ASP A 307 -8.44 17.69 9.10
N TYR A 308 -7.86 18.60 8.31
CA TYR A 308 -8.58 19.75 7.77
C TYR A 308 -9.73 19.32 6.84
N LEU A 309 -9.49 18.35 5.93
CA LEU A 309 -10.54 17.80 5.06
C LEU A 309 -11.71 17.23 5.86
N GLU A 310 -11.45 16.41 6.87
CA GLU A 310 -12.48 15.80 7.69
C GLU A 310 -13.27 16.87 8.49
N ALA A 311 -12.58 17.84 9.07
CA ALA A 311 -13.22 18.96 9.73
C ALA A 311 -14.11 19.79 8.78
N ARG A 312 -13.66 19.99 7.53
CA ARG A 312 -14.45 20.71 6.50
C ARG A 312 -15.69 19.91 6.08
N LEU A 313 -15.59 18.59 5.95
CA LEU A 313 -16.74 17.73 5.62
C LEU A 313 -17.80 17.74 6.75
N GLU A 314 -17.38 17.74 8.00
CA GLU A 314 -18.26 17.72 9.17
C GLU A 314 -18.79 19.11 9.57
N SER A 315 -18.20 20.21 9.08
CA SER A 315 -18.62 21.56 9.45
C SER A 315 -20.04 21.88 9.00
N CYS A 316 -20.85 22.44 9.89
CA CYS A 316 -22.12 23.10 9.58
C CYS A 316 -21.91 24.61 9.71
N LEU A 317 -22.18 25.39 8.66
CA LEU A 317 -22.33 26.83 8.83
C LEU A 317 -23.67 27.14 9.51
N HIS A 318 -23.60 27.72 10.69
CA HIS A 318 -24.72 28.49 11.18
C HIS A 318 -24.72 29.83 10.40
N THR A 319 -25.63 29.96 9.47
CA THR A 319 -25.96 31.28 8.91
C THR A 319 -26.52 32.13 10.05
N ARG A 320 -25.68 32.95 10.68
CA ARG A 320 -26.20 34.10 11.44
C ARG A 320 -26.80 35.03 10.40
N SER A 321 -28.11 35.21 10.50
CA SER A 321 -28.85 36.22 9.72
C SER A 321 -28.21 37.60 9.98
N GLY A 322 -27.79 38.28 8.93
CA GLY A 322 -27.44 39.68 8.96
C GLY A 322 -25.98 39.94 8.57
N SER A 323 -25.85 40.53 7.37
CA SER A 323 -24.63 41.08 6.76
C SER A 323 -23.75 40.10 6.01
N GLN A 324 -23.77 40.16 4.69
CA GLN A 324 -22.82 39.49 3.81
C GLN A 324 -21.44 40.14 3.90
N PRO A 325 -20.40 39.34 4.08
CA PRO A 325 -19.09 39.65 3.56
C PRO A 325 -18.75 38.70 2.41
N SER A 326 -18.21 39.25 1.39
CA SER A 326 -17.71 38.60 0.18
C SER A 326 -16.56 37.64 0.48
N GLY A 327 -16.73 36.38 0.13
CA GLY A 327 -15.65 35.38 0.20
C GLY A 327 -16.05 34.14 1.05
N PHE A 328 -16.93 33.29 0.56
CA PHE A 328 -17.64 32.35 1.39
C PHE A 328 -17.35 30.91 1.21
N LEU A 329 -16.95 30.31 2.26
CA LEU A 329 -16.98 28.90 2.58
C LEU A 329 -18.42 28.49 2.98
N GLN A 330 -19.22 28.05 2.02
CA GLN A 330 -20.53 27.47 2.25
C GLN A 330 -20.38 26.14 3.00
N ALA A 331 -21.28 25.85 3.94
CA ALA A 331 -21.25 24.66 4.78
C ALA A 331 -21.15 23.38 3.94
N ALA A 332 -20.33 22.47 4.39
CA ALA A 332 -20.34 21.09 3.93
C ALA A 332 -21.55 20.33 4.51
N PHE A 333 -21.46 19.03 4.72
CA PHE A 333 -22.60 18.16 4.98
C PHE A 333 -23.11 18.17 6.42
N GLY A 334 -22.28 18.60 7.38
CA GLY A 334 -22.54 18.45 8.82
C GLY A 334 -22.34 17.00 9.32
N LYS A 335 -22.10 16.86 10.63
CA LYS A 335 -21.83 15.56 11.26
C LYS A 335 -22.90 14.51 11.03
N GLN A 336 -24.15 14.91 10.87
CA GLN A 336 -25.29 13.98 10.72
C GLN A 336 -25.32 13.32 9.32
N ARG A 337 -24.70 13.90 8.30
CA ARG A 337 -24.63 13.37 6.93
C ARG A 337 -23.31 12.67 6.61
N ILE A 338 -22.30 12.75 7.46
CA ILE A 338 -21.00 12.15 7.25
C ILE A 338 -20.78 11.00 8.21
N HIS A 339 -20.43 9.84 7.66
CA HIS A 339 -19.93 8.70 8.42
C HIS A 339 -18.46 8.48 8.07
N LEU A 340 -17.55 8.64 9.03
CA LEU A 340 -16.11 8.44 8.82
C LEU A 340 -15.74 6.96 8.94
N ASN A 341 -15.64 6.27 7.82
CA ASN A 341 -15.35 4.84 7.74
C ASN A 341 -13.90 4.48 8.15
N SER A 342 -13.03 5.48 8.25
CA SER A 342 -11.62 5.34 8.69
C SER A 342 -11.44 5.50 10.20
N HIS A 343 -12.48 5.82 10.96
CA HIS A 343 -12.41 6.08 12.39
C HIS A 343 -12.78 4.85 13.20
N PHE A 344 -11.79 4.22 13.81
CA PHE A 344 -11.95 3.08 14.70
C PHE A 344 -11.35 3.37 16.07
N THR A 345 -11.99 2.87 17.13
CA THR A 345 -11.55 3.12 18.50
C THR A 345 -10.20 2.47 18.79
N GLY A 346 -9.23 3.26 19.26
CA GLY A 346 -7.93 2.76 19.68
C GLY A 346 -6.93 2.49 18.54
N SER A 347 -7.35 2.56 17.28
CA SER A 347 -6.47 2.29 16.14
C SER A 347 -5.80 3.54 15.61
N LYS A 348 -4.54 3.38 15.20
CA LYS A 348 -3.83 4.37 14.40
C LYS A 348 -4.17 4.20 12.93
N ARG A 349 -4.11 5.28 12.17
CA ARG A 349 -4.34 5.26 10.72
C ARG A 349 -3.27 6.05 9.96
N LEU A 350 -3.16 5.78 8.68
CA LEU A 350 -2.32 6.54 7.75
C LEU A 350 -2.63 8.03 7.84
N CYS A 351 -1.60 8.84 7.71
CA CYS A 351 -1.70 10.29 7.78
C CYS A 351 -2.53 10.90 6.64
N ASN A 352 -2.62 10.22 5.50
CA ASN A 352 -3.15 10.77 4.24
C ASN A 352 -4.51 10.22 3.83
N THR A 353 -5.09 9.26 4.54
CA THR A 353 -6.28 8.53 4.08
C THR A 353 -7.51 8.95 4.86
N SER A 354 -8.55 9.35 4.15
CA SER A 354 -9.90 9.54 4.66
C SER A 354 -10.87 8.72 3.82
N ASN A 355 -11.52 7.75 4.45
CA ASN A 355 -12.65 7.01 3.88
C ASN A 355 -13.90 7.43 4.64
N PHE A 356 -14.90 7.91 3.92
CA PHE A 356 -16.14 8.40 4.51
C PHE A 356 -17.31 8.13 3.58
N SER A 357 -18.51 8.14 4.14
CA SER A 357 -19.76 8.00 3.39
C SER A 357 -20.63 9.24 3.58
N ILE A 358 -21.23 9.70 2.49
CA ILE A 358 -22.26 10.74 2.55
C ILE A 358 -23.60 10.04 2.67
N LEU A 359 -24.26 10.19 3.81
CA LEU A 359 -25.52 9.50 4.12
C LEU A 359 -26.69 10.12 3.38
N GLY A 360 -27.49 9.29 2.77
CA GLY A 360 -28.69 9.68 2.03
C GLY A 360 -29.02 8.71 0.89
N PRO A 361 -30.27 8.66 0.45
CA PRO A 361 -30.68 7.82 -0.68
C PRO A 361 -30.03 8.31 -1.98
N GLY A 362 -29.68 7.37 -2.88
CA GLY A 362 -29.13 7.70 -4.19
C GLY A 362 -27.73 8.31 -4.21
N LEU A 363 -27.02 8.37 -3.07
CA LEU A 363 -25.69 8.96 -2.93
C LEU A 363 -24.57 7.91 -2.97
N GLN A 364 -24.73 6.86 -3.79
CA GLN A 364 -23.66 5.91 -4.01
C GLN A 364 -22.37 6.63 -4.42
N GLY A 365 -21.24 6.25 -3.81
CA GLY A 365 -19.98 6.97 -4.00
C GLY A 365 -19.60 7.21 -5.46
N ARG A 366 -19.83 6.23 -6.36
CA ARG A 366 -19.60 6.38 -7.80
C ARG A 366 -20.49 7.43 -8.45
N ARG A 367 -21.76 7.49 -8.06
CA ARG A 367 -22.69 8.50 -8.58
C ARG A 367 -22.25 9.89 -8.15
N VAL A 368 -21.83 10.05 -6.89
CA VAL A 368 -21.29 11.32 -6.40
C VAL A 368 -20.04 11.72 -7.20
N LEU A 369 -19.05 10.82 -7.34
CA LEU A 369 -17.83 11.10 -8.11
C LEU A 369 -18.12 11.42 -9.59
N SER A 370 -19.11 10.76 -10.20
CA SER A 370 -19.50 11.05 -11.61
C SER A 370 -20.09 12.45 -11.81
N ARG A 371 -20.55 13.11 -10.75
CA ARG A 371 -21.08 14.47 -10.76
C ARG A 371 -20.05 15.53 -10.33
N CYS A 372 -18.90 15.10 -9.78
CA CYS A 372 -17.79 16.00 -9.47
C CYS A 372 -17.12 16.50 -10.76
N GLN A 373 -16.75 17.76 -10.77
CA GLN A 373 -16.08 18.40 -11.91
C GLN A 373 -14.57 18.53 -11.70
N MET A 374 -14.16 18.73 -10.46
CA MET A 374 -12.77 18.99 -10.09
C MET A 374 -12.09 17.80 -9.40
N LEU A 375 -12.83 17.01 -8.62
CA LEU A 375 -12.28 15.93 -7.80
C LEU A 375 -11.95 14.70 -8.63
N LEU A 376 -10.71 14.19 -8.49
CA LEU A 376 -10.29 12.86 -8.94
C LEU A 376 -10.00 12.01 -7.71
N ALA A 377 -10.90 11.07 -7.41
CA ALA A 377 -10.81 10.17 -6.25
C ALA A 377 -11.42 8.80 -6.58
N SER A 378 -11.43 7.87 -5.63
CA SER A 378 -12.02 6.55 -5.80
C SER A 378 -13.02 6.20 -4.68
N VAL A 379 -13.83 5.16 -4.91
CA VAL A 379 -14.78 4.63 -3.92
C VAL A 379 -14.16 3.55 -3.02
N GLY A 380 -12.92 3.12 -3.31
CA GLY A 380 -12.21 2.04 -2.62
C GLY A 380 -10.94 1.68 -3.36
N ALA A 381 -10.59 0.39 -3.44
CA ALA A 381 -9.46 -0.04 -4.27
C ALA A 381 -9.77 0.14 -5.76
N ALA A 382 -8.82 0.72 -6.51
CA ALA A 382 -8.97 0.96 -7.95
C ALA A 382 -9.27 -0.32 -8.75
N CYS A 383 -8.75 -1.48 -8.31
CA CYS A 383 -8.98 -2.78 -8.92
C CYS A 383 -10.44 -3.29 -8.82
N HIS A 384 -11.28 -2.70 -7.98
CA HIS A 384 -12.70 -3.04 -7.83
C HIS A 384 -13.65 -2.10 -8.59
N SER A 385 -13.11 -1.09 -9.28
CA SER A 385 -13.91 -0.06 -9.95
C SER A 385 -14.83 -0.58 -11.07
N GLU A 386 -14.57 -1.76 -11.62
CA GLU A 386 -15.36 -2.35 -12.73
C GLU A 386 -16.56 -3.20 -12.28
N LYS A 387 -16.71 -3.49 -10.97
CA LYS A 387 -17.71 -4.46 -10.46
C LYS A 387 -19.10 -3.89 -10.13
N GLY A 388 -19.48 -2.72 -10.66
CA GLY A 388 -20.82 -2.13 -10.42
C GLY A 388 -20.97 -1.48 -9.03
N ASP A 389 -22.20 -1.20 -8.59
CA ASP A 389 -22.54 -0.51 -7.32
C ASP A 389 -22.42 -1.41 -6.05
N ARG A 390 -21.54 -2.41 -6.08
CA ARG A 390 -21.34 -3.26 -4.90
C ARG A 390 -20.48 -2.51 -3.87
N PRO A 391 -20.85 -2.58 -2.57
CA PRO A 391 -20.06 -2.01 -1.51
C PRO A 391 -18.69 -2.70 -1.41
N SER A 392 -17.69 -1.99 -0.90
CA SER A 392 -16.37 -2.58 -0.64
C SER A 392 -16.47 -3.74 0.34
N SER A 393 -15.93 -4.90 -0.04
CA SER A 393 -15.81 -6.06 0.86
C SER A 393 -14.94 -5.75 2.08
N ILE A 394 -13.97 -4.83 1.95
CA ILE A 394 -13.12 -4.39 3.04
C ILE A 394 -13.94 -3.63 4.09
N LEU A 395 -14.77 -2.67 3.66
CA LEU A 395 -15.63 -1.92 4.58
C LEU A 395 -16.65 -2.84 5.26
N LEU A 396 -17.23 -3.77 4.53
CA LEU A 396 -18.14 -4.77 5.10
C LEU A 396 -17.43 -5.66 6.13
N SER A 397 -16.19 -6.08 5.85
CA SER A 397 -15.37 -6.84 6.80
C SER A 397 -15.02 -6.04 8.06
N CYS A 398 -14.96 -4.73 7.97
CA CYS A 398 -14.79 -3.81 9.11
C CYS A 398 -16.10 -3.53 9.86
N GLY A 399 -17.22 -4.18 9.49
CA GLY A 399 -18.53 -4.00 10.16
C GLY A 399 -19.28 -2.73 9.74
N ILE A 400 -18.84 -2.03 8.68
CA ILE A 400 -19.59 -0.89 8.14
C ILE A 400 -20.87 -1.40 7.47
N PRO A 401 -22.06 -0.86 7.83
CA PRO A 401 -23.33 -1.28 7.24
C PRO A 401 -23.34 -1.14 5.70
N CYS A 402 -24.05 -2.05 5.02
CA CYS A 402 -24.05 -2.14 3.57
C CYS A 402 -24.49 -0.84 2.87
N ASP A 403 -25.53 -0.21 3.38
CA ASP A 403 -26.07 1.07 2.88
C ASP A 403 -25.08 2.22 3.07
N VAL A 404 -24.33 2.23 4.18
CA VAL A 404 -23.25 3.18 4.43
C VAL A 404 -22.07 2.90 3.49
N ALA A 405 -21.65 1.63 3.39
CA ALA A 405 -20.51 1.23 2.57
C ALA A 405 -20.72 1.47 1.06
N GLN A 406 -21.96 1.42 0.56
CA GLN A 406 -22.30 1.77 -0.83
C GLN A 406 -22.03 3.24 -1.16
N ASN A 407 -22.19 4.12 -0.17
CA ASN A 407 -21.99 5.56 -0.31
C ASN A 407 -20.54 5.98 -0.05
N ALA A 408 -19.62 5.03 0.16
CA ALA A 408 -18.25 5.32 0.54
C ALA A 408 -17.47 6.03 -0.56
N LEU A 409 -16.66 6.98 -0.13
CA LEU A 409 -15.65 7.70 -0.90
C LEU A 409 -14.30 7.54 -0.19
N ARG A 410 -13.24 7.23 -0.94
CA ARG A 410 -11.90 7.26 -0.41
C ARG A 410 -11.13 8.43 -1.04
N LEU A 411 -10.80 9.40 -0.22
CA LEU A 411 -9.89 10.48 -0.57
C LEU A 411 -8.54 10.22 0.11
N SER A 412 -7.49 10.16 -0.69
CA SER A 412 -6.13 10.01 -0.21
C SER A 412 -5.25 11.14 -0.75
N LEU A 413 -4.64 11.88 0.18
CA LEU A 413 -3.93 13.11 -0.09
C LEU A 413 -2.46 12.83 -0.39
N GLY A 414 -1.84 13.75 -1.15
CA GLY A 414 -0.43 13.73 -1.46
C GLY A 414 0.36 14.75 -0.64
N ARG A 415 1.67 14.67 -0.73
CA ARG A 415 2.60 15.61 -0.07
C ARG A 415 2.48 17.05 -0.58
N ASP A 416 1.88 17.24 -1.77
CA ASP A 416 1.72 18.54 -2.41
C ASP A 416 0.26 19.06 -2.31
N THR A 417 -0.66 18.29 -1.72
CA THR A 417 -2.06 18.68 -1.52
C THR A 417 -2.15 19.84 -0.53
N THR A 418 -2.90 20.88 -0.88
CA THR A 418 -3.06 22.08 -0.06
C THR A 418 -4.43 22.16 0.61
N ARG A 419 -4.59 23.01 1.63
CA ARG A 419 -5.89 23.31 2.21
C ARG A 419 -6.83 24.02 1.22
N ALA A 420 -6.28 24.80 0.28
CA ALA A 420 -7.07 25.41 -0.79
C ALA A 420 -7.66 24.35 -1.74
N ASP A 421 -6.88 23.31 -2.08
CA ASP A 421 -7.40 22.18 -2.85
C ASP A 421 -8.53 21.48 -2.12
N VAL A 422 -8.39 21.28 -0.81
CA VAL A 422 -9.44 20.70 0.04
C VAL A 422 -10.72 21.54 0.01
N ASP A 423 -10.63 22.87 0.11
CA ASP A 423 -11.80 23.74 0.06
C ASP A 423 -12.53 23.62 -1.28
N LEU A 424 -11.81 23.59 -2.39
CA LEU A 424 -12.38 23.41 -3.73
C LEU A 424 -13.03 22.02 -3.87
N VAL A 425 -12.40 20.98 -3.38
CA VAL A 425 -12.94 19.61 -3.41
C VAL A 425 -14.21 19.48 -2.58
N VAL A 426 -14.24 20.06 -1.38
CA VAL A 426 -15.45 20.04 -0.54
C VAL A 426 -16.59 20.78 -1.21
N GLN A 427 -16.32 21.92 -1.87
CA GLN A 427 -17.34 22.65 -2.66
C GLN A 427 -17.87 21.82 -3.84
N ASP A 428 -16.97 21.13 -4.57
CA ASP A 428 -17.36 20.26 -5.69
C ASP A 428 -18.24 19.10 -5.23
N LEU A 429 -17.89 18.45 -4.09
CA LEU A 429 -18.72 17.40 -3.47
C LEU A 429 -20.11 17.91 -3.07
N VAL A 430 -20.20 19.10 -2.45
CA VAL A 430 -21.49 19.72 -2.08
C VAL A 430 -22.35 19.97 -3.32
N GLN A 431 -21.77 20.50 -4.37
CA GLN A 431 -22.48 20.74 -5.64
C GLN A 431 -22.91 19.43 -6.30
N ALA A 432 -22.05 18.40 -6.30
CA ALA A 432 -22.37 17.09 -6.85
C ALA A 432 -23.57 16.45 -6.15
N VAL A 433 -23.60 16.50 -4.80
CA VAL A 433 -24.72 15.99 -4.00
C VAL A 433 -25.99 16.81 -4.24
N ALA A 434 -25.91 18.13 -4.28
CA ALA A 434 -27.08 18.99 -4.56
C ALA A 434 -27.72 18.67 -5.92
N ARG A 435 -26.92 18.38 -6.95
CA ARG A 435 -27.42 17.95 -8.27
C ARG A 435 -28.13 16.60 -8.19
N LEU A 436 -27.58 15.64 -7.42
CA LEU A 436 -28.19 14.32 -7.25
C LEU A 436 -29.49 14.38 -6.42
N ASP A 437 -29.55 15.26 -5.40
CA ASP A 437 -30.76 15.49 -4.61
C ASP A 437 -31.89 16.07 -5.50
N GLN A 438 -31.56 16.96 -6.46
CA GLN A 438 -32.51 17.53 -7.43
C GLN A 438 -33.01 16.46 -8.43
N ASP A 439 -32.13 15.58 -8.91
CA ASP A 439 -32.49 14.50 -9.85
C ASP A 439 -33.48 13.46 -9.23
N GLN A 440 -33.62 13.45 -7.90
CA GLN A 440 -34.53 12.55 -7.17
C GLN A 440 -35.89 13.19 -6.82
N THR A 441 -36.04 14.49 -7.03
CA THR A 441 -37.31 15.17 -6.82
C THR A 441 -38.17 14.99 -8.06
N PRO A 442 -39.38 14.34 -7.98
CA PRO A 442 -40.22 14.06 -9.13
C PRO A 442 -40.75 15.32 -9.79
#